data_f9a742d14f3c441680ab8494ae4872ae
#
_entry.id   f9a742d14f3c441680ab8494ae4872ae
#
_cell.length_a   1.000
_cell.length_b   1.000
_cell.length_c   1.000
_cell.angle_alpha   90.00
_cell.angle_beta   90.00
_cell.angle_gamma   90.00
#
_symmetry.space_group_name_H-M   'P 1'
#
loop_
_entity.id
_entity.type
_entity.pdbx_description
1 polymer ?
#
loop_
_entity_poly.entity_id
_entity_poly.type
_entity_poly.pdbx_seq_one_letter_code
_entity_poly.pdbx_strand_id
1 'polypeptide(L)'
;MTTDVSIGVTHMSNCLKTLSDQTRLIMMKLFLEKEYCVCELVDMFEMSQPAISQHLRKLKKAGFVHENRKGQWRYYSINTLCPEFETIRIILNQIDKEDDILKRIQQNATNMSCS
;
A
#
# COMPACT_ATOMS: atom_id res chain seq x y z
N MET A 1 21.60 5.51 -18.31
CA MET A 1 20.88 6.72 -18.47
C MET A 1 19.76 6.87 -17.48
N THR A 2 19.62 7.96 -17.00
CA THR A 2 18.62 8.19 -16.01
C THR A 2 17.39 8.77 -16.62
N THR A 3 16.31 8.24 -16.22
CA THR A 3 15.05 8.85 -16.51
C THR A 3 14.89 10.01 -15.58
N ASP A 4 14.80 11.16 -16.13
CA ASP A 4 14.51 12.32 -15.35
C ASP A 4 13.06 12.28 -14.91
N VAL A 5 12.84 11.74 -13.75
CA VAL A 5 11.51 11.82 -13.18
C VAL A 5 11.54 12.98 -12.22
N SER A 6 10.99 14.08 -12.68
CA SER A 6 10.93 15.31 -11.91
C SER A 6 9.52 15.45 -11.37
N ILE A 7 9.41 15.56 -10.06
CA ILE A 7 8.12 15.72 -9.41
C ILE A 7 8.12 17.07 -8.71
N GLY A 8 7.06 17.86 -8.94
CA GLY A 8 6.96 19.17 -8.33
C GLY A 8 6.83 19.13 -6.81
N VAL A 9 7.11 20.25 -6.16
CA VAL A 9 7.11 20.34 -4.70
C VAL A 9 5.76 19.94 -4.10
N THR A 10 4.68 20.47 -4.64
CA THR A 10 3.35 20.16 -4.14
C THR A 10 3.03 18.68 -4.28
N HIS A 11 3.38 18.13 -5.44
CA HIS A 11 3.14 16.73 -5.72
C HIS A 11 3.93 15.83 -4.77
N MET A 12 5.21 16.16 -4.56
CA MET A 12 6.06 15.41 -3.65
C MET A 12 5.55 15.51 -2.22
N SER A 13 5.14 16.71 -1.80
CA SER A 13 4.62 16.91 -0.47
C SER A 13 3.37 16.08 -0.23
N ASN A 14 2.47 16.03 -1.20
CA ASN A 14 1.26 15.21 -1.08
C ASN A 14 1.59 13.73 -1.05
N CYS A 15 2.58 13.31 -1.81
CA CYS A 15 3.06 11.92 -1.78
C CYS A 15 3.53 11.56 -0.38
N LEU A 16 4.36 12.39 0.21
CA LEU A 16 4.90 12.13 1.54
C LEU A 16 3.80 12.15 2.61
N LYS A 17 2.83 13.04 2.48
CA LYS A 17 1.69 13.07 3.41
C LYS A 17 0.90 11.77 3.36
N THR A 18 0.65 11.28 2.16
CA THR A 18 -0.09 10.03 1.99
C THR A 18 0.66 8.88 2.64
N LEU A 19 1.97 8.83 2.47
CA LEU A 19 2.81 7.76 3.01
C LEU A 19 3.15 7.93 4.50
N SER A 20 2.90 9.11 5.08
CA SER A 20 3.28 9.35 6.47
C SER A 20 2.40 8.61 7.47
N ASP A 21 1.23 8.15 7.05
CA ASP A 21 0.38 7.32 7.90
C ASP A 21 0.95 5.90 7.93
N GLN A 22 1.15 5.37 9.15
CA GLN A 22 1.79 4.07 9.32
C GLN A 22 1.04 2.95 8.61
N THR A 23 -0.29 2.95 8.71
CA THR A 23 -1.11 1.91 8.07
C THR A 23 -0.94 1.94 6.57
N ARG A 24 -1.03 3.12 5.96
CA ARG A 24 -0.88 3.24 4.52
C ARG A 24 0.54 2.89 4.07
N LEU A 25 1.54 3.27 4.87
CA LEU A 25 2.92 2.92 4.54
C LEU A 25 3.11 1.41 4.49
N ILE A 26 2.57 0.71 5.48
CA ILE A 26 2.69 -0.75 5.52
C ILE A 26 1.87 -1.39 4.39
N MET A 27 0.68 -0.85 4.10
CA MET A 27 -0.09 -1.35 2.97
C MET A 27 0.72 -1.28 1.68
N MET A 28 1.38 -0.14 1.43
CA MET A 28 2.19 0.01 0.22
C MET A 28 3.35 -0.97 0.21
N LYS A 29 3.96 -1.21 1.37
CA LYS A 29 5.03 -2.20 1.48
C LYS A 29 4.54 -3.59 1.08
N LEU A 30 3.33 -3.95 1.51
CA LEU A 30 2.74 -5.23 1.14
C LEU A 30 2.41 -5.27 -0.35
N PHE A 31 1.85 -4.20 -0.89
CA PHE A 31 1.49 -4.14 -2.31
C PHE A 31 2.71 -4.20 -3.22
N LEU A 32 3.88 -3.85 -2.70
CA LEU A 32 5.10 -3.94 -3.49
C LEU A 32 5.40 -5.39 -3.87
N GLU A 33 4.90 -6.34 -3.09
CA GLU A 33 5.15 -7.77 -3.31
C GLU A 33 4.03 -8.46 -4.08
N LYS A 34 2.78 -8.14 -3.75
CA LYS A 34 1.64 -8.77 -4.44
C LYS A 34 0.36 -7.98 -4.18
N GLU A 35 -0.71 -8.38 -4.87
CA GLU A 35 -2.02 -7.78 -4.62
C GLU A 35 -2.67 -8.42 -3.39
N TYR A 36 -3.57 -7.66 -2.77
CA TYR A 36 -4.33 -8.14 -1.60
C TYR A 36 -5.78 -7.72 -1.75
N CYS A 37 -6.68 -8.57 -1.27
CA CYS A 37 -8.09 -8.17 -1.21
C CYS A 37 -8.37 -7.44 0.10
N VAL A 38 -9.47 -6.68 0.10
CA VAL A 38 -9.85 -5.89 1.27
C VAL A 38 -10.00 -6.78 2.50
N CYS A 39 -10.60 -7.96 2.36
CA CYS A 39 -10.83 -8.84 3.49
C CYS A 39 -9.52 -9.33 4.11
N GLU A 40 -8.49 -9.55 3.29
CA GLU A 40 -7.19 -9.93 3.81
C GLU A 40 -6.59 -8.80 4.66
N LEU A 41 -6.70 -7.57 4.15
CA LEU A 41 -6.16 -6.43 4.87
C LEU A 41 -6.88 -6.18 6.20
N VAL A 42 -8.19 -6.37 6.22
CA VAL A 42 -8.96 -6.25 7.46
C VAL A 42 -8.41 -7.20 8.52
N ASP A 43 -8.18 -8.44 8.13
CA ASP A 43 -7.66 -9.44 9.08
C ASP A 43 -6.21 -9.17 9.46
N MET A 44 -5.37 -8.82 8.48
CA MET A 44 -3.95 -8.59 8.74
C MET A 44 -3.73 -7.41 9.67
N PHE A 45 -4.46 -6.32 9.46
CA PHE A 45 -4.28 -5.10 10.24
C PHE A 45 -5.14 -5.07 11.49
N GLU A 46 -6.07 -6.02 11.62
CA GLU A 46 -7.01 -6.06 12.74
C GLU A 46 -7.75 -4.73 12.89
N MET A 47 -8.19 -4.21 11.75
CA MET A 47 -8.93 -2.96 11.69
C MET A 47 -10.27 -3.21 11.03
N SER A 48 -11.22 -2.30 11.28
CA SER A 48 -12.54 -2.43 10.68
C SER A 48 -12.48 -2.25 9.17
N GLN A 49 -13.44 -2.84 8.47
CA GLN A 49 -13.51 -2.73 7.01
C GLN A 49 -13.65 -1.25 6.57
N PRO A 50 -14.49 -0.41 7.22
CA PRO A 50 -14.54 1.00 6.83
C PRO A 50 -13.20 1.72 7.00
N ALA A 51 -12.43 1.42 8.05
CA ALA A 51 -11.13 2.04 8.25
C ALA A 51 -10.15 1.65 7.14
N ILE A 52 -10.09 0.35 6.83
CA ILE A 52 -9.24 -0.14 5.75
C ILE A 52 -9.65 0.51 4.43
N SER A 53 -10.96 0.56 4.15
CA SER A 53 -11.45 1.15 2.90
C SER A 53 -11.09 2.62 2.78
N GLN A 54 -11.08 3.38 3.88
CA GLN A 54 -10.69 4.77 3.84
C GLN A 54 -9.23 4.94 3.47
N HIS A 55 -8.36 4.11 4.03
CA HIS A 55 -6.93 4.15 3.67
C HIS A 55 -6.73 3.80 2.20
N LEU A 56 -7.43 2.77 1.71
CA LEU A 56 -7.33 2.37 0.31
C LEU A 56 -7.83 3.46 -0.62
N ARG A 57 -8.90 4.15 -0.22
CA ARG A 57 -9.43 5.25 -1.03
C ARG A 57 -8.41 6.37 -1.17
N LYS A 58 -7.70 6.70 -0.11
CA LYS A 58 -6.67 7.74 -0.16
C LYS A 58 -5.51 7.32 -1.04
N LEU A 59 -5.08 6.06 -0.95
CA LEU A 59 -4.03 5.55 -1.81
C LEU A 59 -4.46 5.55 -3.29
N LYS A 60 -5.70 5.15 -3.55
CA LYS A 60 -6.23 5.13 -4.90
C LYS A 60 -6.36 6.54 -5.47
N LYS A 61 -6.86 7.47 -4.65
CA LYS A 61 -7.00 8.86 -5.09
C LYS A 61 -5.65 9.48 -5.41
N ALA A 62 -4.62 9.12 -4.68
CA ALA A 62 -3.26 9.59 -4.95
C ALA A 62 -2.67 8.93 -6.21
N GLY A 63 -3.29 7.89 -6.72
CA GLY A 63 -2.80 7.19 -7.90
C GLY A 63 -1.77 6.12 -7.61
N PHE A 64 -1.59 5.74 -6.35
CA PHE A 64 -0.54 4.80 -5.95
C PHE A 64 -0.96 3.34 -6.08
N VAL A 65 -2.25 3.08 -6.13
CA VAL A 65 -2.76 1.71 -6.24
C VAL A 65 -3.89 1.65 -7.25
N HIS A 66 -4.10 0.44 -7.77
CA HIS A 66 -5.24 0.11 -8.64
C HIS A 66 -6.19 -0.80 -7.89
N GLU A 67 -7.46 -0.61 -8.13
CA GLU A 67 -8.49 -1.51 -7.65
C GLU A 67 -8.88 -2.44 -8.78
N ASN A 68 -8.98 -3.74 -8.48
CA ASN A 68 -9.34 -4.75 -9.46
C ASN A 68 -10.39 -5.66 -8.84
N ARG A 69 -11.56 -5.74 -9.47
CA ARG A 69 -12.64 -6.60 -8.98
C ARG A 69 -12.53 -7.97 -9.61
N LYS A 70 -12.64 -8.99 -8.77
CA LYS A 70 -12.68 -10.38 -9.19
C LYS A 70 -13.92 -11.01 -8.53
N GLY A 71 -15.02 -11.07 -9.28
CA GLY A 71 -16.29 -11.49 -8.72
C GLY A 71 -16.76 -10.49 -7.68
N GLN A 72 -17.00 -10.98 -6.46
CA GLN A 72 -17.44 -10.13 -5.35
C GLN A 72 -16.28 -9.54 -4.57
N TRP A 73 -15.02 -9.92 -4.92
CA TRP A 73 -13.86 -9.52 -4.17
C TRP A 73 -13.20 -8.30 -4.79
N ARG A 74 -12.74 -7.38 -3.95
CA ARG A 74 -11.99 -6.21 -4.40
C ARG A 74 -10.53 -6.39 -4.02
N TYR A 75 -9.66 -6.41 -5.04
CA TYR A 75 -8.22 -6.53 -4.86
C TYR A 75 -7.54 -5.21 -5.16
N TYR A 76 -6.47 -4.94 -4.45
CA TYR A 76 -5.67 -3.75 -4.67
C TYR A 76 -4.24 -4.15 -4.96
N SER A 77 -3.61 -3.42 -5.87
CA SER A 77 -2.22 -3.66 -6.24
C SER A 77 -1.53 -2.33 -6.48
N ILE A 78 -0.20 -2.33 -6.39
CA ILE A 78 0.56 -1.12 -6.57
C ILE A 78 0.51 -0.67 -8.03
N ASN A 79 0.47 0.66 -8.23
CA ASN A 79 0.49 1.23 -9.57
C ASN A 79 1.95 1.55 -9.94
N THR A 80 2.56 0.68 -10.74
CA THR A 80 3.96 0.86 -11.13
C THR A 80 4.14 1.95 -12.17
N LEU A 81 3.05 2.50 -12.70
CA LEU A 81 3.11 3.51 -13.74
C LEU A 81 2.91 4.94 -13.21
N CYS A 82 2.67 5.11 -11.92
CA CYS A 82 2.50 6.45 -11.38
C CYS A 82 3.85 7.17 -11.33
N PRO A 83 3.85 8.50 -11.49
CA PRO A 83 5.12 9.25 -11.52
C PRO A 83 5.96 9.07 -10.26
N GLU A 84 5.31 8.80 -9.13
CA GLU A 84 5.99 8.67 -7.84
C GLU A 84 6.50 7.26 -7.56
N PHE A 85 6.26 6.31 -8.46
CA PHE A 85 6.55 4.90 -8.15
C PHE A 85 8.00 4.66 -7.73
N GLU A 86 8.97 5.22 -8.46
CA GLU A 86 10.37 5.01 -8.12
C GLU A 86 10.71 5.56 -6.75
N THR A 87 10.19 6.75 -6.44
CA THR A 87 10.40 7.36 -5.13
C THR A 87 9.79 6.48 -4.03
N ILE A 88 8.56 6.04 -4.25
CA ILE A 88 7.86 5.20 -3.29
C ILE A 88 8.63 3.89 -3.09
N ARG A 89 9.05 3.26 -4.18
CA ARG A 89 9.79 2.00 -4.11
C ARG A 89 11.06 2.14 -3.27
N ILE A 90 11.80 3.22 -3.49
CA ILE A 90 13.01 3.46 -2.73
C ILE A 90 12.71 3.63 -1.25
N ILE A 91 11.69 4.41 -0.92
CA ILE A 91 11.28 4.61 0.47
C ILE A 91 10.90 3.28 1.12
N LEU A 92 10.07 2.49 0.45
CA LEU A 92 9.60 1.23 1.01
C LEU A 92 10.74 0.25 1.21
N ASN A 93 11.73 0.27 0.33
CA ASN A 93 12.87 -0.64 0.44
C ASN A 93 13.81 -0.26 1.58
N GLN A 94 13.64 0.91 2.19
CA GLN A 94 14.41 1.31 3.37
C GLN A 94 13.81 0.73 4.65
N ILE A 95 12.60 0.18 4.60
CA ILE A 95 11.97 -0.38 5.79
C ILE A 95 12.64 -1.70 6.13
N ASP A 96 13.04 -1.84 7.39
CA ASP A 96 13.68 -3.05 7.89
C ASP A 96 12.71 -4.23 7.78
N LYS A 97 13.13 -5.30 7.13
CA LYS A 97 12.32 -6.49 6.98
C LYS A 97 12.00 -7.14 8.32
N GLU A 98 12.84 -6.90 9.33
CA GLU A 98 12.67 -7.46 10.66
C GLU A 98 11.89 -6.54 11.59
N ASP A 99 11.32 -5.43 11.07
CA ASP A 99 10.51 -4.53 11.88
C ASP A 99 9.38 -5.31 12.55
N ASP A 100 9.22 -5.11 13.86
CA ASP A 100 8.27 -5.89 14.64
C ASP A 100 6.82 -5.68 14.19
N ILE A 101 6.48 -4.44 13.88
CA ILE A 101 5.10 -4.12 13.47
C ILE A 101 4.81 -4.78 12.12
N LEU A 102 5.74 -4.65 11.19
CA LEU A 102 5.59 -5.25 9.86
C LEU A 102 5.46 -6.77 9.97
N LYS A 103 6.32 -7.39 10.76
CA LYS A 103 6.30 -8.85 10.92
C LYS A 103 5.00 -9.33 11.55
N ARG A 104 4.48 -8.60 12.54
CA ARG A 104 3.22 -8.99 13.17
C ARG A 104 2.08 -8.98 12.16
N ILE A 105 2.02 -7.93 11.34
CA ILE A 105 0.97 -7.83 10.32
C ILE A 105 1.10 -8.95 9.30
N GLN A 106 2.32 -9.25 8.87
CA GLN A 106 2.57 -10.34 7.91
C GLN A 106 2.22 -11.70 8.51
N GLN A 107 2.47 -11.90 9.79
CA GLN A 107 2.15 -13.15 10.46
C GLN A 107 0.64 -13.38 10.52
N ASN A 108 -0.14 -12.32 10.65
CA ASN A 108 -1.59 -12.46 10.68
C ASN A 108 -2.11 -13.07 9.38
N ALA A 109 -1.39 -12.90 8.28
CA ALA A 109 -1.81 -13.44 6.99
C ALA A 109 -1.79 -14.96 6.95
N THR A 110 -0.94 -15.61 7.76
CA THR A 110 -0.83 -17.07 7.73
C THR A 110 -2.02 -17.77 8.36
N ASN A 111 -2.83 -17.02 9.11
CA ASN A 111 -3.98 -17.60 9.81
C ASN A 111 -5.31 -17.23 9.15
N MET A 112 -5.26 -16.61 7.98
CA MET A 112 -6.47 -16.14 7.33
C MET A 112 -7.08 -17.21 6.45
N SER A 113 -8.39 -17.23 6.42
CA SER A 113 -9.10 -17.93 5.38
C SER A 113 -10.08 -16.96 4.76
N CYS A 114 -9.61 -16.32 3.75
CA CYS A 114 -10.40 -15.37 2.97
C CYS A 114 -10.79 -16.10 1.69
N SER A 115 -11.96 -16.61 1.66
CA SER A 115 -12.40 -17.38 0.50
C SER A 115 -13.58 -16.72 -0.17
#